data_c29f3efe188a9f1d1b252fd2bc372b90
#
_entry.id   c29f3efe188a9f1d1b252fd2bc372b90
#
_cell.length_a   1.000
_cell.length_b   1.000
_cell.length_c   1.000
_cell.angle_alpha   90.00
_cell.angle_beta   90.00
_cell.angle_gamma   90.00
#
_symmetry.space_group_name_H-M   'P 1'
#
loop_
_entity.id
_entity.type
_entity.pdbx_description
1 polymer ?
#
loop_
_entity_poly.entity_id
_entity_poly.type
_entity_poly.pdbx_seq_one_letter_code
_entity_poly.pdbx_strand_id
1 'polypeptide(L)'
;NLEAQRDWGFAGDYVEAMWLMLQQDHPDNYVIGTGETHPVREFCEIAFSHVGLDYKEFVVQDEKFYRPAEVDLLISDPAKARNQLKWEPSVSFKELVTMMVDSDLARLNKS
;
A
#
# COMPACT_ATOMS: atom_id res chain seq x y z
N ASN A 1 4.14 14.81 -3.42
CA ASN A 1 4.36 14.46 -4.82
C ASN A 1 3.35 13.40 -5.27
N LEU A 2 2.34 13.83 -6.02
CA LEU A 2 1.25 12.95 -6.48
C LEU A 2 1.69 11.91 -7.52
N GLU A 3 2.82 12.14 -8.17
CA GLU A 3 3.32 11.24 -9.21
C GLU A 3 4.27 10.16 -8.67
N ALA A 4 4.68 10.24 -7.43
CA ALA A 4 5.53 9.21 -6.82
C ALA A 4 4.77 7.90 -6.78
N GLN A 5 5.41 6.83 -7.25
CA GLN A 5 4.82 5.50 -7.29
C GLN A 5 5.42 4.59 -6.22
N ARG A 6 4.57 3.81 -5.58
CA ARG A 6 4.95 2.91 -4.49
C ARG A 6 4.21 1.59 -4.61
N ASP A 7 4.77 0.57 -4.01
CA ASP A 7 4.12 -0.71 -3.82
C ASP A 7 3.32 -0.64 -2.52
N TRP A 8 2.01 -0.59 -2.63
CA TRP A 8 1.10 -0.44 -1.50
C TRP A 8 0.54 -1.80 -1.08
N GLY A 9 0.63 -2.11 0.20
CA GLY A 9 0.12 -3.39 0.69
C GLY A 9 -0.57 -3.27 2.05
N PHE A 10 -1.38 -4.28 2.36
CA PHE A 10 -2.11 -4.36 3.62
C PHE A 10 -1.20 -4.97 4.70
N ALA A 11 -1.11 -4.31 5.85
CA ALA A 11 -0.24 -4.76 6.95
C ALA A 11 -0.54 -6.19 7.42
N GLY A 12 -1.82 -6.59 7.43
CA GLY A 12 -2.21 -7.95 7.79
C GLY A 12 -1.60 -9.02 6.89
N ASP A 13 -1.47 -8.73 5.59
CA ASP A 13 -0.83 -9.64 4.65
C ASP A 13 0.66 -9.81 4.97
N TYR A 14 1.32 -8.72 5.39
CA TYR A 14 2.74 -8.77 5.76
C TYR A 14 2.96 -9.54 7.06
N VAL A 15 2.06 -9.42 8.02
CA VAL A 15 2.12 -10.22 9.26
C VAL A 15 2.01 -11.71 8.94
N GLU A 16 1.12 -12.08 8.03
CA GLU A 16 1.00 -13.47 7.58
C GLU A 16 2.30 -13.95 6.94
N ALA A 17 2.92 -13.11 6.10
CA ALA A 17 4.20 -13.45 5.49
C ALA A 17 5.29 -13.69 6.53
N MET A 18 5.34 -12.85 7.57
CA MET A 18 6.29 -13.02 8.68
C MET A 18 6.10 -14.36 9.38
N TRP A 19 4.85 -14.75 9.63
CA TRP A 19 4.54 -16.03 10.26
C TRP A 19 5.01 -17.19 9.37
N LEU A 20 4.74 -17.12 8.06
CA LEU A 20 5.16 -18.14 7.10
C LEU A 20 6.69 -18.26 7.04
N MET A 21 7.40 -17.14 7.15
CA MET A 21 8.87 -17.15 7.19
C MET A 21 9.39 -17.95 8.39
N LEU A 22 8.73 -17.84 9.53
CA LEU A 22 9.10 -18.54 10.76
C LEU A 22 8.80 -20.05 10.70
N GLN A 23 7.94 -20.49 9.77
CA GLN A 23 7.59 -21.90 9.61
C GLN A 23 8.55 -22.66 8.69
N GLN A 24 9.53 -21.96 8.10
CA GLN A 24 10.49 -22.60 7.20
C GLN A 24 11.57 -23.34 7.99
N ASP A 25 12.12 -24.40 7.40
CA ASP A 25 13.17 -25.22 8.03
C ASP A 25 14.47 -24.47 8.23
N HIS A 26 14.74 -23.49 7.35
CA HIS A 26 15.96 -22.70 7.38
C HIS A 26 15.64 -21.22 7.29
N PRO A 27 16.31 -20.36 8.07
CA PRO A 27 16.17 -18.91 7.93
C PRO A 27 16.63 -18.45 6.55
N ASP A 28 15.94 -17.48 5.98
CA ASP A 28 16.30 -16.89 4.70
C ASP A 28 15.75 -15.46 4.62
N ASN A 29 16.20 -14.75 3.61
CA ASN A 29 15.74 -13.38 3.35
C ASN A 29 14.66 -13.40 2.27
N TYR A 30 13.59 -12.62 2.49
CA TYR A 30 12.48 -12.51 1.54
C TYR A 30 12.11 -11.06 1.31
N VAL A 31 11.76 -10.72 0.06
CA VAL A 31 11.13 -9.44 -0.26
C VAL A 31 9.61 -9.65 -0.22
N ILE A 32 8.94 -8.90 0.64
CA ILE A 32 7.49 -8.98 0.80
C ILE A 32 6.86 -7.71 0.23
N GLY A 33 6.02 -7.87 -0.77
CA GLY A 33 5.32 -6.79 -1.42
C GLY A 33 4.29 -7.33 -2.38
N THR A 34 3.56 -6.44 -3.06
CA THR A 34 2.52 -6.86 -4.01
C THR A 34 3.05 -7.09 -5.41
N GLY A 35 4.17 -6.48 -5.76
CA GLY A 35 4.72 -6.53 -7.12
C GLY A 35 4.05 -5.54 -8.08
N GLU A 36 3.16 -4.70 -7.59
CA GLU A 36 2.47 -3.66 -8.35
C GLU A 36 2.78 -2.30 -7.78
N THR A 37 2.91 -1.28 -8.64
CA THR A 37 3.05 0.10 -8.17
C THR A 37 1.83 0.92 -8.52
N HIS A 38 1.54 1.91 -7.68
CA HIS A 38 0.46 2.85 -7.91
C HIS A 38 0.93 4.24 -7.47
N PRO A 39 0.65 5.30 -8.27
CA PRO A 39 1.01 6.65 -7.87
C PRO A 39 0.11 7.16 -6.73
N VAL A 40 0.63 8.09 -5.96
CA VAL A 40 -0.13 8.73 -4.88
C VAL A 40 -1.44 9.34 -5.41
N ARG A 41 -1.40 9.88 -6.63
CA ARG A 41 -2.60 10.40 -7.30
C ARG A 41 -3.73 9.37 -7.32
N GLU A 42 -3.44 8.14 -7.72
CA GLU A 42 -4.45 7.07 -7.80
C GLU A 42 -5.03 6.76 -6.43
N PHE A 43 -4.19 6.77 -5.38
CA PHE A 43 -4.66 6.63 -4.01
C PHE A 43 -5.67 7.72 -3.67
N CYS A 44 -5.35 8.98 -3.99
CA CYS A 44 -6.24 10.11 -3.75
C CYS A 44 -7.55 9.99 -4.54
N GLU A 45 -7.48 9.60 -5.81
CA GLU A 45 -8.66 9.40 -6.65
C GLU A 45 -9.62 8.38 -6.05
N ILE A 46 -9.10 7.22 -5.66
CA ILE A 46 -9.92 6.15 -5.09
C ILE A 46 -10.51 6.57 -3.73
N ALA A 47 -9.68 7.14 -2.85
CA ALA A 47 -10.12 7.54 -1.51
C ALA A 47 -11.22 8.59 -1.55
N PHE A 48 -11.04 9.64 -2.32
CA PHE A 48 -12.02 10.72 -2.41
C PHE A 48 -13.28 10.29 -3.17
N SER A 49 -13.13 9.51 -4.25
CA SER A 49 -14.28 9.00 -5.00
C SER A 49 -15.14 8.07 -4.15
N HIS A 50 -14.53 7.32 -3.25
CA HIS A 50 -15.24 6.41 -2.34
C HIS A 50 -16.24 7.14 -1.43
N VAL A 51 -15.95 8.40 -1.10
CA VAL A 51 -16.85 9.24 -0.30
C VAL A 51 -17.57 10.30 -1.14
N GLY A 52 -17.53 10.19 -2.46
CA GLY A 52 -18.27 11.07 -3.36
C GLY A 52 -17.63 12.44 -3.58
N LEU A 53 -16.33 12.56 -3.37
CA LEU A 53 -15.60 13.84 -3.51
C LEU A 53 -14.58 13.76 -4.64
N ASP A 54 -14.18 14.92 -5.15
CA ASP A 54 -13.10 15.05 -6.13
C ASP A 54 -11.83 15.49 -5.42
N TYR A 55 -10.77 14.67 -5.48
CA TYR A 55 -9.52 14.97 -4.77
C TYR A 55 -8.89 16.30 -5.21
N LYS A 56 -9.12 16.72 -6.45
CA LYS A 56 -8.55 17.96 -7.00
C LYS A 56 -8.99 19.21 -6.23
N GLU A 57 -10.13 19.14 -5.57
CA GLU A 57 -10.65 20.25 -4.77
C GLU A 57 -9.99 20.34 -3.39
N PHE A 58 -9.37 19.26 -2.91
CA PHE A 58 -8.88 19.17 -1.53
C PHE A 58 -7.37 18.93 -1.41
N VAL A 59 -6.75 18.32 -2.40
CA VAL A 59 -5.34 17.93 -2.35
C VAL A 59 -4.49 18.94 -3.10
N VAL A 60 -3.46 19.44 -2.43
CA VAL A 60 -2.52 20.42 -2.99
C VAL A 60 -1.10 19.89 -2.81
N GLN A 61 -0.28 20.02 -3.84
CA GLN A 61 1.14 19.71 -3.76
C GLN A 61 1.89 20.91 -3.21
N ASP A 62 2.75 20.68 -2.21
CA ASP A 62 3.57 21.75 -1.62
C ASP A 62 5.04 21.30 -1.70
N GLU A 63 5.85 22.05 -2.44
CA GLU A 63 7.25 21.74 -2.69
C GLU A 63 8.08 21.59 -1.41
N LYS A 64 7.71 22.29 -0.33
CA LYS A 64 8.44 22.20 0.94
C LYS A 64 8.37 20.80 1.57
N PHE A 65 7.37 19.98 1.18
CA PHE A 65 7.23 18.59 1.64
C PHE A 65 7.90 17.58 0.69
N TYR A 66 8.44 18.05 -0.42
CA TYR A 66 9.15 17.16 -1.34
C TYR A 66 10.51 16.79 -0.73
N ARG A 67 10.82 15.51 -0.80
CA ARG A 67 12.11 15.01 -0.33
C ARG A 67 13.15 15.22 -1.42
N PRO A 68 14.34 15.79 -1.09
CA PRO A 68 15.39 15.96 -2.11
C PRO A 68 15.83 14.67 -2.79
N ALA A 69 15.75 13.53 -2.07
CA ALA A 69 16.14 12.22 -2.59
C ALA A 69 14.93 11.31 -2.83
N GLU A 70 13.79 11.90 -3.22
CA GLU A 70 12.57 11.13 -3.51
C GLU A 70 12.80 10.17 -4.67
N VAL A 71 12.40 8.92 -4.49
CA VAL A 71 12.42 7.91 -5.54
C VAL A 71 11.05 7.92 -6.21
N ASP A 72 11.02 8.24 -7.51
CA ASP A 72 9.76 8.35 -8.26
C ASP A 72 9.05 7.01 -8.44
N LEU A 73 9.82 5.93 -8.52
CA LEU A 73 9.29 4.58 -8.71
C LEU A 73 9.93 3.62 -7.71
N LEU A 74 9.10 3.01 -6.88
CA LEU A 74 9.50 1.89 -6.01
C LEU A 74 8.56 0.72 -6.25
N ILE A 75 9.12 -0.40 -6.68
CA ILE A 75 8.38 -1.63 -6.89
C ILE A 75 9.16 -2.79 -6.26
N SER A 76 8.46 -3.71 -5.61
CA SER A 76 9.05 -4.92 -5.07
C SER A 76 8.99 -6.05 -6.09
N ASP A 77 9.88 -7.03 -5.92
CA ASP A 77 9.80 -8.32 -6.62
C ASP A 77 9.59 -9.43 -5.58
N PRO A 78 8.35 -9.83 -5.33
CA PRO A 78 8.04 -10.84 -4.31
C PRO A 78 8.08 -12.27 -4.82
N ALA A 79 8.70 -12.54 -5.97
CA ALA A 79 8.67 -13.86 -6.61
C ALA A 79 9.17 -14.98 -5.69
N LYS A 80 10.25 -14.75 -4.94
CA LYS A 80 10.80 -15.74 -4.01
C LYS A 80 9.79 -16.11 -2.92
N ALA A 81 9.13 -15.11 -2.33
CA ALA A 81 8.12 -15.32 -1.30
C ALA A 81 6.93 -16.11 -1.86
N ARG A 82 6.46 -15.76 -3.04
CA ARG A 82 5.37 -16.49 -3.69
C ARG A 82 5.72 -17.95 -3.95
N ASN A 83 6.94 -18.19 -4.43
CA ASN A 83 7.38 -19.56 -4.80
C ASN A 83 7.71 -20.42 -3.58
N GLN A 84 8.40 -19.86 -2.58
CA GLN A 84 8.88 -20.63 -1.43
C GLN A 84 7.89 -20.65 -0.27
N LEU A 85 7.24 -19.52 0.02
CA LEU A 85 6.29 -19.40 1.13
C LEU A 85 4.85 -19.68 0.69
N LYS A 86 4.58 -19.69 -0.61
CA LYS A 86 3.22 -19.74 -1.18
C LYS A 86 2.36 -18.58 -0.69
N TRP A 87 3.00 -17.43 -0.48
CA TRP A 87 2.34 -16.23 0.02
C TRP A 87 1.88 -15.33 -1.12
N GLU A 88 0.67 -14.81 -1.00
CA GLU A 88 0.11 -13.82 -1.91
C GLU A 88 -0.63 -12.75 -1.12
N PRO A 89 -0.62 -11.47 -1.58
CA PRO A 89 -1.46 -10.46 -0.96
C PRO A 89 -2.94 -10.84 -1.09
N SER A 90 -3.71 -10.68 -0.01
CA SER A 90 -5.14 -10.97 -0.02
C SER A 90 -5.98 -9.75 -0.35
N VAL A 91 -5.40 -8.55 -0.26
CA VAL A 91 -6.09 -7.27 -0.44
C VAL A 91 -5.50 -6.54 -1.63
N SER A 92 -6.34 -6.16 -2.60
CA SER A 92 -5.92 -5.37 -3.76
C SER A 92 -5.67 -3.91 -3.34
N PHE A 93 -5.03 -3.15 -4.22
CA PHE A 93 -4.80 -1.72 -3.97
C PHE A 93 -6.11 -0.96 -3.71
N LYS A 94 -7.11 -1.17 -4.57
CA LYS A 94 -8.42 -0.51 -4.41
C LYS A 94 -9.09 -0.90 -3.11
N GLU A 95 -9.07 -2.18 -2.77
CA GLU A 95 -9.61 -2.68 -1.50
C GLU A 95 -8.89 -2.06 -0.30
N LEU A 96 -7.56 -1.95 -0.37
CA LEU A 96 -6.77 -1.33 0.69
C LEU A 96 -7.20 0.12 0.93
N VAL A 97 -7.30 0.91 -0.14
CA VAL A 97 -7.68 2.32 -0.02
C VAL A 97 -9.08 2.46 0.58
N THR A 98 -10.05 1.71 0.09
CA THR A 98 -11.43 1.78 0.59
C THR A 98 -11.54 1.29 2.04
N MET A 99 -10.81 0.25 2.43
CA MET A 99 -10.74 -0.22 3.82
C MET A 99 -10.22 0.87 4.76
N MET A 100 -9.15 1.55 4.35
CA MET A 100 -8.56 2.62 5.16
C MET A 100 -9.53 3.77 5.36
N VAL A 101 -10.20 4.18 4.28
CA VAL A 101 -11.20 5.26 4.35
C VAL A 101 -12.36 4.86 5.26
N ASP A 102 -12.91 3.66 5.08
CA ASP A 102 -14.03 3.17 5.88
C ASP A 102 -13.65 3.07 7.36
N SER A 103 -12.46 2.60 7.66
CA SER A 103 -11.96 2.50 9.03
C SER A 103 -11.85 3.87 9.71
N ASP A 104 -11.31 4.85 8.99
CA ASP A 104 -11.16 6.20 9.51
C ASP A 104 -12.51 6.89 9.71
N LEU A 105 -13.44 6.72 8.77
CA LEU A 105 -14.79 7.26 8.90
C LEU A 105 -15.53 6.65 10.09
N ALA A 106 -15.43 5.34 10.27
CA ALA A 106 -16.06 4.66 11.40
C ALA A 106 -15.51 5.18 12.74
N ARG A 107 -14.20 5.46 12.80
CA ARG A 107 -13.56 6.01 13.99
C ARG A 107 -14.07 7.43 14.30
N LEU A 108 -14.21 8.26 13.28
CA LEU A 108 -14.72 9.63 13.45
C LEU A 108 -16.19 9.65 13.88
N ASN A 109 -17.00 8.70 13.37
CA ASN A 109 -18.42 8.63 13.68
C ASN A 109 -18.70 8.09 15.09
N LYS A 110 -17.71 7.52 15.77
CA LYS A 110 -17.83 7.01 17.14
C LYS A 110 -17.55 8.06 18.21
N SER A 111 -17.04 9.20 17.80
CA SER A 111 -16.68 10.27 18.76
C SER A 111 -17.88 11.12 19.16
#